data_28027aa5a6ee5c30e8e5a6e6ac3786ff
#
_entry.id   28027aa5a6ee5c30e8e5a6e6ac3786ff
#
_cell.length_a   1.000
_cell.length_b   1.000
_cell.length_c   1.000
_cell.angle_alpha   90.00
_cell.angle_beta   90.00
_cell.angle_gamma   90.00
#
_symmetry.space_group_name_H-M   'P 1'
#
loop_
_entity.id
_entity.type
_entity.pdbx_description
1 polymer ?
#
loop_
_entity_poly.entity_id
_entity_poly.type
_entity_poly.pdbx_seq_one_letter_code
_entity_poly.pdbx_strand_id
1 'polypeptide(L)'
;MKVWKCLLIALMIFANLAFAQPSFADRPKFSKNPDYIEVTKALNELSQTKDTQTQVQGLTAEEIQKRTEELTLQKYALETGINWGKCENQTGNTIAVYGKRPNDDDNEDAMYDNGLYFLANGQSTKDNWDCDGIYLPNDIKVANFTSSPNGQGEELTGPAALKILDGTQLVIKSNPDTGAIELNVPTVKVLNSNKANWFIPDISQAIIDTRVPNAPIKKS
;
A
#
# COMPACT_ATOMS: atom_id res chain seq x y z
N MET A 1 16.35 39.40 48.03
CA MET A 1 17.37 38.64 47.30
C MET A 1 17.03 37.15 47.06
N LYS A 2 16.30 36.44 47.92
CA LYS A 2 15.94 35.00 47.71
C LYS A 2 14.93 34.77 46.60
N VAL A 3 13.93 35.62 46.43
CA VAL A 3 12.89 35.44 45.40
C VAL A 3 13.44 35.57 43.97
N TRP A 4 14.38 36.47 43.74
CA TRP A 4 14.96 36.69 42.41
C TRP A 4 15.85 35.53 41.95
N LYS A 5 16.52 34.82 42.91
CA LYS A 5 17.27 33.61 42.59
C LYS A 5 16.34 32.46 42.19
N CYS A 6 15.18 32.28 42.81
CA CYS A 6 14.19 31.30 42.44
C CYS A 6 13.59 31.57 41.05
N LEU A 7 13.36 32.87 40.73
CA LEU A 7 12.85 33.28 39.44
C LEU A 7 13.82 33.00 38.28
N LEU A 8 15.13 33.24 38.50
CA LEU A 8 16.18 32.94 37.55
C LEU A 8 16.34 31.40 37.30
N ILE A 9 16.22 30.59 38.36
CA ILE A 9 16.29 29.13 38.23
C ILE A 9 15.07 28.58 37.46
N ALA A 10 13.87 29.10 37.74
CA ALA A 10 12.66 28.72 37.01
C ALA A 10 12.77 29.13 35.52
N LEU A 11 13.32 30.29 35.20
CA LEU A 11 13.52 30.77 33.84
C LEU A 11 14.52 29.89 33.08
N MET A 12 15.62 29.44 33.74
CA MET A 12 16.58 28.53 33.14
C MET A 12 15.99 27.12 32.85
N ILE A 13 15.11 26.64 33.75
CA ILE A 13 14.43 25.36 33.53
C ILE A 13 13.46 25.45 32.36
N PHE A 14 12.68 26.54 32.26
CA PHE A 14 11.78 26.81 31.15
C PHE A 14 12.52 26.97 29.82
N ALA A 15 13.67 27.65 29.80
CA ALA A 15 14.47 27.80 28.59
C ALA A 15 15.00 26.44 28.09
N ASN A 16 15.44 25.56 28.98
CA ASN A 16 15.90 24.22 28.59
C ASN A 16 14.77 23.30 28.11
N LEU A 17 13.54 23.47 28.62
CA LEU A 17 12.38 22.72 28.13
C LEU A 17 11.89 23.21 26.76
N ALA A 18 12.04 24.51 26.48
CA ALA A 18 11.66 25.09 25.18
C ALA A 18 12.63 24.72 24.03
N PHE A 19 13.87 24.33 24.34
CA PHE A 19 14.88 23.91 23.36
C PHE A 19 15.06 22.40 23.25
N ALA A 20 14.33 21.60 24.05
CA ALA A 20 14.23 20.16 23.83
C ALA A 20 13.32 19.88 22.62
N GLN A 21 13.72 20.38 21.45
CA GLN A 21 13.12 19.87 20.19
C GLN A 21 13.55 18.40 20.09
N PRO A 22 12.60 17.47 19.88
CA PRO A 22 12.97 16.09 19.59
C PRO A 22 13.94 16.14 18.40
N SER A 23 15.13 15.55 18.58
CA SER A 23 16.13 15.54 17.52
C SER A 23 15.54 14.83 16.31
N PHE A 24 15.40 15.55 15.21
CA PHE A 24 14.94 15.02 13.93
C PHE A 24 15.99 14.08 13.30
N ALA A 25 17.12 13.85 14.01
CA ALA A 25 18.25 13.09 13.49
C ALA A 25 17.97 11.59 13.28
N ASP A 26 16.98 11.03 13.99
CA ASP A 26 16.66 9.59 13.94
C ASP A 26 15.31 9.28 13.29
N ARG A 27 14.68 10.24 12.62
CA ARG A 27 13.47 9.91 11.85
C ARG A 27 13.86 9.06 10.65
N PRO A 28 13.19 7.91 10.42
CA PRO A 28 13.39 7.15 9.20
C PRO A 28 13.30 8.09 8.00
N LYS A 29 14.17 7.91 6.99
CA LYS A 29 14.17 8.76 5.79
C LYS A 29 12.99 8.38 4.87
N PHE A 30 11.78 8.34 5.42
CA PHE A 30 10.56 8.02 4.68
C PHE A 30 10.28 9.01 3.54
N SER A 31 10.83 10.22 3.58
CA SER A 31 10.68 11.22 2.52
C SER A 31 11.22 10.78 1.16
N LYS A 32 12.02 9.72 1.10
CA LYS A 32 12.50 9.10 -0.14
C LYS A 32 11.72 7.85 -0.53
N ASN A 33 10.84 7.35 0.34
CA ASN A 33 10.00 6.20 0.04
C ASN A 33 9.01 6.59 -1.08
N PRO A 34 8.96 5.86 -2.21
CA PRO A 34 8.05 6.16 -3.31
C PRO A 34 6.58 6.20 -2.90
N ASP A 35 6.17 5.30 -2.03
CA ASP A 35 4.79 5.21 -1.54
C ASP A 35 4.44 6.41 -0.65
N TYR A 36 5.37 6.88 0.18
CA TYR A 36 5.18 8.11 0.96
C TYR A 36 4.99 9.34 0.07
N ILE A 37 5.78 9.42 -1.01
CA ILE A 37 5.67 10.51 -1.98
C ILE A 37 4.31 10.46 -2.68
N GLU A 38 3.88 9.27 -3.10
CA GLU A 38 2.59 9.06 -3.78
C GLU A 38 1.40 9.41 -2.85
N VAL A 39 1.39 8.92 -1.61
CA VAL A 39 0.35 9.22 -0.61
C VAL A 39 0.29 10.72 -0.31
N THR A 40 1.45 11.35 -0.10
CA THR A 40 1.52 12.79 0.18
C THR A 40 0.99 13.61 -0.99
N LYS A 41 1.31 13.23 -2.22
CA LYS A 41 0.79 13.89 -3.42
C LYS A 41 -0.73 13.75 -3.52
N ALA A 42 -1.26 12.54 -3.33
CA ALA A 42 -2.69 12.26 -3.38
C ALA A 42 -3.46 13.06 -2.30
N LEU A 43 -2.93 13.17 -1.08
CA LEU A 43 -3.52 13.98 -0.02
C LEU A 43 -3.55 15.48 -0.39
N ASN A 44 -2.48 16.01 -0.96
CA ASN A 44 -2.42 17.41 -1.38
C ASN A 44 -3.43 17.69 -2.50
N GLU A 45 -3.60 16.79 -3.46
CA GLU A 45 -4.59 16.91 -4.53
C GLU A 45 -6.01 16.93 -3.97
N LEU A 46 -6.34 16.05 -3.02
CA LEU A 46 -7.65 16.02 -2.38
C LEU A 46 -7.91 17.28 -1.54
N SER A 47 -6.89 17.82 -0.84
CA SER A 47 -7.06 19.04 -0.04
C SER A 47 -7.29 20.27 -0.91
N GLN A 48 -6.57 20.43 -2.02
CA GLN A 48 -6.76 21.53 -2.96
C GLN A 48 -8.16 21.53 -3.56
N THR A 49 -8.74 20.36 -3.77
CA THR A 49 -10.10 20.22 -4.29
C THR A 49 -11.15 20.67 -3.28
N LYS A 50 -10.92 20.44 -1.99
CA LYS A 50 -11.79 20.97 -0.90
C LYS A 50 -11.84 22.49 -0.89
N ASP A 51 -10.69 23.13 -1.07
CA ASP A 51 -10.56 24.60 -0.96
C ASP A 51 -11.14 25.34 -2.18
N THR A 52 -11.16 24.69 -3.36
CA THR A 52 -11.59 25.35 -4.60
C THR A 52 -13.05 25.13 -4.95
N GLN A 53 -13.84 24.38 -4.14
CA GLN A 53 -15.19 23.92 -4.49
C GLN A 53 -15.29 23.26 -5.89
N THR A 54 -14.16 22.98 -6.49
CA THR A 54 -14.10 22.30 -7.77
C THR A 54 -14.41 20.84 -7.48
N GLN A 55 -15.57 20.36 -7.91
CA GLN A 55 -15.88 18.93 -7.82
C GLN A 55 -14.75 18.17 -8.53
N VAL A 56 -14.01 17.33 -7.79
CA VAL A 56 -13.24 16.26 -8.44
C VAL A 56 -14.27 15.50 -9.24
N GLN A 57 -14.15 15.56 -10.56
CA GLN A 57 -15.14 14.97 -11.45
C GLN A 57 -15.44 13.56 -10.97
N GLY A 58 -16.63 13.36 -10.42
CA GLY A 58 -17.21 12.08 -10.09
C GLY A 58 -17.12 11.56 -8.66
N LEU A 59 -16.45 12.23 -7.72
CA LEU A 59 -16.44 11.82 -6.31
C LEU A 59 -17.46 12.62 -5.48
N THR A 60 -18.19 11.91 -4.61
CA THR A 60 -19.03 12.53 -3.59
C THR A 60 -18.18 13.10 -2.44
N ALA A 61 -18.72 14.02 -1.67
CA ALA A 61 -18.05 14.57 -0.48
C ALA A 61 -17.69 13.46 0.53
N GLU A 62 -18.54 12.45 0.67
CA GLU A 62 -18.31 11.30 1.55
C GLU A 62 -17.14 10.43 1.07
N GLU A 63 -17.07 10.16 -0.23
CA GLU A 63 -15.95 9.42 -0.83
C GLU A 63 -14.62 10.18 -0.71
N ILE A 64 -14.63 11.50 -0.90
CA ILE A 64 -13.45 12.35 -0.69
C ILE A 64 -13.01 12.29 0.77
N GLN A 65 -13.93 12.36 1.71
CA GLN A 65 -13.61 12.28 3.12
C GLN A 65 -13.01 10.92 3.47
N LYS A 66 -13.68 9.81 3.08
CA LYS A 66 -13.20 8.45 3.31
C LYS A 66 -11.79 8.25 2.75
N ARG A 67 -11.57 8.65 1.50
CA ARG A 67 -10.25 8.55 0.86
C ARG A 67 -9.19 9.38 1.56
N THR A 68 -9.55 10.58 2.05
CA THR A 68 -8.63 11.41 2.84
C THR A 68 -8.24 10.74 4.15
N GLU A 69 -9.19 10.12 4.85
CA GLU A 69 -8.95 9.39 6.09
C GLU A 69 -8.03 8.19 5.87
N GLU A 70 -8.28 7.40 4.83
CA GLU A 70 -7.46 6.24 4.45
C GLU A 70 -6.01 6.66 4.12
N LEU A 71 -5.83 7.66 3.25
CA LEU A 71 -4.50 8.15 2.89
C LEU A 71 -3.78 8.81 4.07
N THR A 72 -4.51 9.46 4.98
CA THR A 72 -3.92 10.05 6.19
C THR A 72 -3.39 8.96 7.12
N LEU A 73 -4.17 7.91 7.33
CA LEU A 73 -3.74 6.76 8.13
C LEU A 73 -2.53 6.06 7.50
N GLN A 74 -2.55 5.90 6.19
CA GLN A 74 -1.47 5.27 5.43
C GLN A 74 -0.18 6.09 5.50
N LYS A 75 -0.26 7.41 5.33
CA LYS A 75 0.87 8.32 5.52
C LYS A 75 1.46 8.19 6.92
N TYR A 76 0.61 8.14 7.95
CA TYR A 76 1.05 7.95 9.34
C TYR A 76 1.74 6.59 9.54
N ALA A 77 1.23 5.51 8.94
CA ALA A 77 1.85 4.20 8.99
C ALA A 77 3.28 4.23 8.42
N LEU A 78 3.45 4.85 7.25
CA LEU A 78 4.77 5.06 6.64
C LEU A 78 5.71 5.92 7.51
N GLU A 79 5.20 6.98 8.14
CA GLU A 79 5.95 7.84 9.06
C GLU A 79 6.37 7.11 10.35
N THR A 80 5.65 6.07 10.75
CA THR A 80 6.01 5.22 11.90
C THR A 80 6.99 4.10 11.55
N GLY A 81 7.43 4.04 10.29
CA GLY A 81 8.43 3.09 9.83
C GLY A 81 7.87 1.74 9.40
N ILE A 82 6.55 1.65 9.17
CA ILE A 82 5.95 0.49 8.52
C ILE A 82 6.19 0.64 7.02
N ASN A 83 7.13 -0.13 6.50
CA ASN A 83 7.57 -0.12 5.10
C ASN A 83 7.40 -1.50 4.46
N TRP A 84 6.29 -2.15 4.75
CA TRP A 84 5.90 -3.42 4.13
C TRP A 84 4.39 -3.54 4.04
N GLY A 85 3.91 -4.14 2.98
CA GLY A 85 2.54 -4.61 2.82
C GLY A 85 2.39 -6.07 3.27
N LYS A 86 1.16 -6.49 3.48
CA LYS A 86 0.81 -7.87 3.82
C LYS A 86 -0.30 -8.37 2.91
N CYS A 87 -0.14 -9.59 2.39
CA CYS A 87 -1.16 -10.24 1.58
C CYS A 87 -1.68 -11.50 2.29
N GLU A 88 -3.00 -11.67 2.27
CA GLU A 88 -3.70 -12.83 2.81
C GLU A 88 -4.63 -13.42 1.76
N ASN A 89 -4.47 -14.70 1.45
CA ASN A 89 -5.24 -15.41 0.44
C ASN A 89 -6.40 -16.20 1.06
N GLN A 90 -7.62 -15.82 0.77
CA GLN A 90 -8.87 -16.49 1.15
C GLN A 90 -9.72 -16.84 -0.08
N THR A 91 -9.10 -17.06 -1.25
CA THR A 91 -9.82 -17.25 -2.51
C THR A 91 -10.29 -18.69 -2.78
N GLY A 92 -9.72 -19.66 -2.07
CA GLY A 92 -9.90 -21.09 -2.37
C GLY A 92 -8.81 -21.65 -3.30
N ASN A 93 -8.13 -20.82 -4.07
CA ASN A 93 -7.11 -21.18 -5.06
C ASN A 93 -5.73 -20.66 -4.64
N THR A 94 -4.67 -21.05 -5.33
CA THR A 94 -3.37 -20.39 -5.23
C THR A 94 -3.43 -19.04 -5.95
N ILE A 95 -2.87 -17.99 -5.35
CA ILE A 95 -2.72 -16.69 -6.00
C ILE A 95 -1.25 -16.36 -6.23
N ALA A 96 -0.96 -15.46 -7.15
CA ALA A 96 0.37 -14.93 -7.33
C ALA A 96 0.48 -13.54 -6.68
N VAL A 97 1.53 -13.32 -5.87
CA VAL A 97 1.80 -12.09 -5.14
C VAL A 97 3.16 -11.53 -5.55
N TYR A 98 3.28 -10.20 -5.54
CA TYR A 98 4.54 -9.52 -5.79
C TYR A 98 5.26 -9.20 -4.48
N GLY A 99 6.57 -9.15 -4.55
CA GLY A 99 7.42 -8.71 -3.47
C GLY A 99 8.88 -8.65 -3.87
N LYS A 100 9.76 -8.30 -2.93
CA LYS A 100 11.19 -8.14 -3.19
C LYS A 100 11.78 -9.41 -3.82
N ARG A 101 12.60 -9.24 -4.87
CA ARG A 101 13.31 -10.36 -5.49
C ARG A 101 14.39 -10.92 -4.57
N PRO A 102 14.68 -12.24 -4.64
CA PRO A 102 15.85 -12.81 -4.01
C PRO A 102 17.12 -12.18 -4.62
N ASN A 103 18.07 -11.78 -3.78
CA ASN A 103 19.38 -11.24 -4.17
C ASN A 103 19.35 -9.88 -4.92
N ASP A 104 18.41 -9.02 -4.58
CA ASP A 104 18.22 -7.71 -5.24
C ASP A 104 19.34 -6.70 -4.94
N ASP A 105 20.20 -7.01 -3.96
CA ASP A 105 21.23 -6.05 -3.50
C ASP A 105 22.40 -5.90 -4.52
N ASP A 106 22.52 -6.79 -5.52
CA ASP A 106 23.68 -6.86 -6.42
C ASP A 106 23.34 -6.80 -7.93
N ASN A 107 22.07 -6.64 -8.33
CA ASN A 107 21.67 -6.77 -9.73
C ASN A 107 21.01 -5.52 -10.28
N GLU A 108 21.82 -4.49 -10.58
CA GLU A 108 21.36 -3.24 -11.24
C GLU A 108 20.79 -3.48 -12.65
N ASP A 109 21.09 -4.63 -13.28
CA ASP A 109 20.65 -5.00 -14.63
C ASP A 109 19.32 -5.75 -14.68
N ALA A 110 18.61 -5.84 -13.57
CA ALA A 110 17.39 -6.61 -13.56
C ALA A 110 16.24 -5.94 -14.31
N MET A 111 15.66 -6.67 -15.22
CA MET A 111 14.58 -6.23 -16.11
C MET A 111 13.29 -5.80 -15.37
N TYR A 112 13.07 -6.33 -14.16
CA TYR A 112 11.87 -6.07 -13.36
C TYR A 112 12.22 -5.79 -11.90
N ASP A 113 11.48 -4.88 -11.27
CA ASP A 113 11.72 -4.45 -9.89
C ASP A 113 11.32 -5.52 -8.86
N ASN A 114 10.29 -6.32 -9.14
CA ASN A 114 9.69 -7.26 -8.19
C ASN A 114 9.76 -8.70 -8.68
N GLY A 115 9.81 -9.64 -7.72
CA GLY A 115 9.59 -11.07 -7.93
C GLY A 115 8.13 -11.45 -7.84
N LEU A 116 7.74 -12.51 -8.56
CA LEU A 116 6.41 -13.11 -8.48
C LEU A 116 6.49 -14.42 -7.69
N TYR A 117 5.67 -14.53 -6.64
CA TYR A 117 5.61 -15.64 -5.70
C TYR A 117 4.21 -16.22 -5.65
N PHE A 118 4.06 -17.46 -5.22
CA PHE A 118 2.79 -18.17 -5.16
C PHE A 118 2.37 -18.37 -3.70
N LEU A 119 1.17 -17.91 -3.34
CA LEU A 119 0.60 -17.96 -1.99
C LEU A 119 -0.61 -18.90 -2.01
N ALA A 120 -0.53 -20.00 -1.26
CA ALA A 120 -1.63 -20.95 -1.20
C ALA A 120 -2.85 -20.38 -0.45
N ASN A 121 -4.03 -20.97 -0.71
CA ASN A 121 -5.24 -20.61 0.01
C ASN A 121 -5.08 -20.77 1.54
N GLY A 122 -5.65 -19.84 2.30
CA GLY A 122 -5.57 -19.78 3.76
C GLY A 122 -4.23 -19.29 4.30
N GLN A 123 -3.28 -18.91 3.44
CA GLN A 123 -1.98 -18.40 3.87
C GLN A 123 -1.91 -16.88 3.85
N SER A 124 -1.06 -16.35 4.74
CA SER A 124 -0.66 -14.93 4.76
C SER A 124 0.84 -14.82 4.57
N THR A 125 1.28 -13.76 3.92
CA THR A 125 2.71 -13.43 3.82
C THR A 125 3.29 -13.13 5.21
N LYS A 126 4.60 -13.33 5.36
CA LYS A 126 5.31 -13.14 6.62
C LYS A 126 5.34 -11.65 6.99
N ASP A 127 5.23 -11.33 8.30
CA ASP A 127 5.12 -9.95 8.79
C ASP A 127 6.33 -9.05 8.46
N ASN A 128 7.50 -9.62 8.15
CA ASN A 128 8.71 -8.90 7.75
C ASN A 128 9.10 -9.13 6.28
N TRP A 129 8.18 -9.60 5.47
CA TRP A 129 8.33 -9.70 4.03
C TRP A 129 7.32 -8.79 3.36
N ASP A 130 7.81 -7.92 2.53
CA ASP A 130 7.00 -6.93 1.85
C ASP A 130 6.20 -7.55 0.71
N CYS A 131 4.87 -7.52 0.84
CA CYS A 131 3.96 -7.84 -0.25
C CYS A 131 3.58 -6.54 -0.95
N ASP A 132 4.10 -6.33 -2.15
CA ASP A 132 3.84 -5.13 -2.95
C ASP A 132 2.48 -5.16 -3.67
N GLY A 133 1.85 -6.34 -3.74
CA GLY A 133 0.56 -6.49 -4.42
C GLY A 133 0.31 -7.90 -4.95
N ILE A 134 -0.70 -8.01 -5.81
CA ILE A 134 -1.09 -9.29 -6.43
C ILE A 134 -1.10 -9.20 -7.96
N TYR A 135 -0.85 -10.33 -8.58
CA TYR A 135 -1.10 -10.51 -10.01
C TYR A 135 -2.54 -10.96 -10.24
N LEU A 136 -3.22 -10.32 -11.17
CA LEU A 136 -4.55 -10.68 -11.64
C LEU A 136 -4.41 -11.44 -12.97
N PRO A 137 -4.79 -12.75 -13.02
CA PRO A 137 -4.79 -13.55 -14.26
C PRO A 137 -5.74 -13.00 -15.33
N ASN A 138 -5.49 -13.38 -16.59
CA ASN A 138 -6.25 -12.89 -17.73
C ASN A 138 -7.72 -13.35 -17.77
N ASP A 139 -8.05 -14.41 -17.05
CA ASP A 139 -9.39 -15.03 -16.93
C ASP A 139 -10.10 -14.67 -15.62
N ILE A 140 -9.49 -13.86 -14.76
CA ILE A 140 -10.04 -13.45 -13.47
C ILE A 140 -10.50 -11.99 -13.52
N LYS A 141 -11.59 -11.71 -12.82
CA LYS A 141 -12.17 -10.37 -12.67
C LYS A 141 -12.15 -9.94 -11.21
N VAL A 142 -12.03 -8.64 -10.99
CA VAL A 142 -12.19 -8.02 -9.67
C VAL A 142 -13.52 -7.31 -9.62
N ALA A 143 -14.36 -7.72 -8.67
CA ALA A 143 -15.67 -7.09 -8.45
C ALA A 143 -15.52 -5.75 -7.73
N ASN A 144 -16.40 -4.79 -8.06
CA ASN A 144 -16.48 -3.48 -7.39
C ASN A 144 -15.16 -2.70 -7.36
N PHE A 145 -14.35 -2.87 -8.40
CA PHE A 145 -13.09 -2.15 -8.49
C PHE A 145 -13.34 -0.69 -8.90
N THR A 146 -12.99 0.24 -8.03
CA THR A 146 -13.14 1.67 -8.28
C THR A 146 -11.79 2.26 -8.71
N SER A 147 -11.40 2.04 -9.98
CA SER A 147 -10.20 2.71 -10.55
C SER A 147 -10.50 4.13 -11.02
N SER A 148 -11.79 4.42 -11.24
CA SER A 148 -12.25 5.69 -11.78
C SER A 148 -12.65 6.65 -10.67
N PRO A 149 -12.29 7.94 -10.78
CA PRO A 149 -12.81 8.98 -9.91
C PRO A 149 -14.36 9.07 -9.92
N ASN A 150 -15.00 8.50 -10.93
CA ASN A 150 -16.44 8.60 -11.16
C ASN A 150 -17.28 7.59 -10.34
N GLY A 151 -16.66 6.80 -9.44
CA GLY A 151 -17.39 5.94 -8.50
C GLY A 151 -18.21 4.80 -9.13
N GLN A 152 -18.23 4.67 -10.45
CA GLN A 152 -18.81 3.50 -11.11
C GLN A 152 -17.82 2.35 -10.98
N GLY A 153 -18.18 1.35 -10.22
CA GLY A 153 -17.41 0.12 -10.09
C GLY A 153 -17.29 -0.55 -11.46
N GLU A 154 -16.16 -0.30 -12.11
CA GLU A 154 -15.82 -1.01 -13.33
C GLU A 154 -15.29 -2.39 -12.94
N GLU A 155 -15.68 -3.39 -13.71
CA GLU A 155 -15.14 -4.73 -13.58
C GLU A 155 -13.73 -4.72 -14.18
N LEU A 156 -12.70 -4.89 -13.34
CA LEU A 156 -11.34 -5.02 -13.82
C LEU A 156 -11.08 -6.46 -14.24
N THR A 157 -10.63 -6.65 -15.48
CA THR A 157 -10.17 -7.96 -15.99
C THR A 157 -8.67 -7.93 -16.18
N GLY A 158 -7.96 -9.02 -15.82
CA GLY A 158 -6.53 -9.17 -16.07
C GLY A 158 -6.19 -9.34 -17.57
N PRO A 159 -4.89 -9.46 -17.94
CA PRO A 159 -3.77 -9.52 -17.00
C PRO A 159 -3.35 -8.15 -16.45
N ALA A 160 -3.20 -8.06 -15.14
CA ALA A 160 -2.78 -6.83 -14.47
C ALA A 160 -2.03 -7.13 -13.16
N ALA A 161 -1.25 -6.17 -12.68
CA ALA A 161 -0.78 -6.16 -11.31
C ALA A 161 -1.58 -5.13 -10.50
N LEU A 162 -1.99 -5.52 -9.31
CA LEU A 162 -2.69 -4.66 -8.35
C LEU A 162 -1.71 -4.32 -7.24
N LYS A 163 -1.07 -3.15 -7.36
CA LYS A 163 -0.10 -2.67 -6.36
C LYS A 163 -0.84 -2.15 -5.13
N ILE A 164 -0.39 -2.55 -3.94
CA ILE A 164 -0.78 -1.96 -2.66
C ILE A 164 0.33 -1.06 -2.13
N LEU A 165 -0.02 -0.21 -1.18
CA LEU A 165 0.93 0.67 -0.51
C LEU A 165 1.43 0.03 0.78
N ASP A 166 2.65 0.39 1.20
CA ASP A 166 3.21 -0.01 2.49
C ASP A 166 2.23 0.32 3.63
N GLY A 167 2.20 -0.54 4.64
CA GLY A 167 1.25 -0.42 5.75
C GLY A 167 -0.15 -0.99 5.45
N THR A 168 -0.38 -1.51 4.24
CA THR A 168 -1.67 -2.11 3.86
C THR A 168 -1.69 -3.61 4.17
N GLN A 169 -2.77 -4.10 4.76
CA GLN A 169 -3.11 -5.52 4.81
C GLN A 169 -4.18 -5.80 3.75
N LEU A 170 -3.77 -6.41 2.65
CA LEU A 170 -4.65 -6.85 1.58
C LEU A 170 -5.19 -8.25 1.88
N VAL A 171 -6.52 -8.38 2.00
CA VAL A 171 -7.21 -9.67 2.08
C VAL A 171 -7.92 -9.91 0.76
N ILE A 172 -7.59 -11.02 0.12
CA ILE A 172 -8.11 -11.42 -1.19
C ILE A 172 -9.12 -12.54 -0.99
N LYS A 173 -10.37 -12.33 -1.41
CA LYS A 173 -11.44 -13.32 -1.36
C LYS A 173 -11.98 -13.61 -2.75
N SER A 174 -12.63 -14.75 -2.91
CA SER A 174 -13.41 -15.06 -4.10
C SER A 174 -14.90 -14.94 -3.76
N ASN A 175 -15.64 -14.25 -4.59
CA ASN A 175 -17.10 -14.24 -4.52
C ASN A 175 -17.63 -15.61 -4.94
N PRO A 176 -18.38 -16.34 -4.08
CA PRO A 176 -18.81 -17.70 -4.38
C PRO A 176 -19.79 -17.80 -5.54
N ASP A 177 -20.53 -16.72 -5.82
CA ASP A 177 -21.57 -16.72 -6.86
C ASP A 177 -21.02 -16.38 -8.24
N THR A 178 -20.01 -15.50 -8.31
CA THR A 178 -19.48 -14.97 -9.57
C THR A 178 -18.08 -15.46 -9.89
N GLY A 179 -17.34 -15.98 -8.91
CA GLY A 179 -15.93 -16.32 -9.01
C GLY A 179 -14.99 -15.11 -9.09
N ALA A 180 -15.54 -13.89 -9.05
CA ALA A 180 -14.74 -12.68 -9.09
C ALA A 180 -13.96 -12.49 -7.79
N ILE A 181 -12.80 -11.88 -7.87
CA ILE A 181 -12.00 -11.49 -6.69
C ILE A 181 -12.62 -10.26 -6.02
N GLU A 182 -12.67 -10.29 -4.71
CA GLU A 182 -13.03 -9.17 -3.84
C GLU A 182 -11.83 -8.79 -2.98
N LEU A 183 -11.59 -7.49 -2.85
CA LEU A 183 -10.51 -6.91 -2.05
C LEU A 183 -11.09 -6.13 -0.89
N ASN A 184 -10.46 -6.25 0.29
CA ASN A 184 -10.88 -5.50 1.48
C ASN A 184 -10.46 -4.01 1.44
N VAL A 185 -9.57 -3.64 0.53
CA VAL A 185 -9.08 -2.26 0.36
C VAL A 185 -9.62 -1.65 -0.93
N PRO A 186 -10.18 -0.44 -0.89
CA PRO A 186 -10.79 0.18 -2.06
C PRO A 186 -9.79 0.74 -3.05
N THR A 187 -8.55 0.99 -2.62
CA THR A 187 -7.53 1.65 -3.44
C THR A 187 -6.32 0.76 -3.64
N VAL A 188 -6.30 0.06 -4.75
CA VAL A 188 -5.10 -0.55 -5.31
C VAL A 188 -4.76 0.17 -6.62
N LYS A 189 -3.47 0.34 -6.90
CA LYS A 189 -3.03 0.89 -8.17
C LYS A 189 -2.95 -0.23 -9.20
N VAL A 190 -3.67 -0.05 -10.31
CA VAL A 190 -3.61 -0.99 -11.44
C VAL A 190 -2.39 -0.69 -12.30
N LEU A 191 -1.55 -1.68 -12.50
CA LEU A 191 -0.41 -1.64 -13.39
C LEU A 191 -0.65 -2.60 -14.55
N ASN A 192 -0.50 -2.09 -15.77
CA ASN A 192 -0.58 -2.88 -17.00
C ASN A 192 0.83 -3.13 -17.54
N SER A 193 1.02 -4.18 -18.32
CA SER A 193 2.31 -4.64 -18.87
C SER A 193 3.12 -3.55 -19.60
N ASN A 194 2.46 -2.51 -20.10
CA ASN A 194 3.11 -1.42 -20.86
C ASN A 194 3.53 -0.22 -19.98
N LYS A 195 3.28 -0.24 -18.68
CA LYS A 195 3.45 0.93 -17.79
C LYS A 195 4.21 0.64 -16.49
N ALA A 196 4.67 -0.59 -16.29
CA ALA A 196 5.31 -0.97 -15.04
C ALA A 196 6.60 -1.75 -15.29
N ASN A 197 7.59 -1.53 -14.42
CA ASN A 197 8.79 -2.37 -14.34
C ASN A 197 8.51 -3.69 -13.60
N TRP A 198 7.28 -4.17 -13.67
CA TRP A 198 6.84 -5.42 -13.06
C TRP A 198 6.58 -6.46 -14.12
N PHE A 199 6.94 -7.70 -13.83
CA PHE A 199 6.64 -8.81 -14.74
C PHE A 199 5.14 -9.13 -14.67
N ILE A 200 4.39 -8.81 -15.72
CA ILE A 200 2.94 -9.07 -15.82
C ILE A 200 2.73 -10.04 -16.99
N PRO A 201 2.77 -11.36 -16.73
CA PRO A 201 2.58 -12.37 -17.78
C PRO A 201 1.10 -12.41 -18.21
N ASP A 202 0.85 -12.88 -19.42
CA ASP A 202 -0.50 -13.17 -19.90
C ASP A 202 -0.82 -14.65 -19.69
N ILE A 203 -1.25 -15.02 -18.47
CA ILE A 203 -1.56 -16.40 -18.09
C ILE A 203 -2.89 -16.49 -17.34
N SER A 204 -3.51 -17.69 -17.39
CA SER A 204 -4.75 -17.98 -16.69
C SER A 204 -4.53 -18.42 -15.24
N GLN A 205 -5.60 -18.40 -14.44
CA GLN A 205 -5.61 -18.92 -13.07
C GLN A 205 -5.22 -20.39 -13.03
N ALA A 206 -5.66 -21.19 -14.00
CA ALA A 206 -5.33 -22.62 -14.07
C ALA A 206 -3.82 -22.88 -14.13
N ILE A 207 -3.04 -21.99 -14.75
CA ILE A 207 -1.57 -22.11 -14.77
C ILE A 207 -0.99 -21.78 -13.40
N ILE A 208 -1.55 -20.81 -12.68
CA ILE A 208 -1.12 -20.46 -11.32
C ILE A 208 -1.38 -21.61 -10.35
N ASP A 209 -2.54 -22.27 -10.46
CA ASP A 209 -2.92 -23.39 -9.59
C ASP A 209 -1.99 -24.61 -9.72
N THR A 210 -1.23 -24.72 -10.82
CA THR A 210 -0.20 -25.76 -10.97
C THR A 210 1.12 -25.43 -10.28
N ARG A 211 1.27 -24.24 -9.71
CA ARG A 211 2.53 -23.79 -9.11
C ARG A 211 2.66 -24.24 -7.67
N VAL A 212 3.88 -24.58 -7.29
CA VAL A 212 4.19 -24.87 -5.90
C VAL A 212 4.24 -23.55 -5.13
N PRO A 213 3.50 -23.42 -4.03
CA PRO A 213 3.57 -22.22 -3.19
C PRO A 213 4.98 -21.98 -2.67
N ASN A 214 5.49 -20.76 -2.88
CA ASN A 214 6.84 -20.36 -2.52
C ASN A 214 6.94 -18.97 -1.91
N ALA A 215 5.80 -18.28 -1.72
CA ALA A 215 5.78 -17.03 -1.00
C ALA A 215 6.25 -17.23 0.45
N PRO A 216 7.06 -16.32 1.01
CA PRO A 216 7.40 -16.36 2.43
C PRO A 216 6.15 -16.18 3.28
N ILE A 217 5.78 -17.23 4.04
CA ILE A 217 4.55 -17.26 4.82
C ILE A 217 4.81 -17.12 6.33
N LYS A 218 3.79 -16.61 7.03
CA LYS A 218 3.75 -16.67 8.49
C LYS A 218 3.59 -18.13 8.93
N LYS A 219 4.51 -18.60 9.75
CA LYS A 219 4.37 -19.93 10.37
C LYS A 219 3.24 -19.85 11.41
N SER A 220 2.29 -20.73 11.28
CA SER A 220 1.22 -20.96 12.26
C SER A 220 1.80 -21.56 13.57
#